data_190d421de53026dadf67be12387fc6a2
#
_entry.id   190d421de53026dadf67be12387fc6a2
#
_cell.length_a   1.000
_cell.length_b   1.000
_cell.length_c   1.000
_cell.angle_alpha   90.00
_cell.angle_beta   90.00
_cell.angle_gamma   90.00
#
_symmetry.space_group_name_H-M   'P 1'
#
loop_
_entity.id
_entity.type
_entity.pdbx_description
1 polymer ?
#
loop_
_entity_poly.entity_id
_entity_poly.type
_entity_poly.pdbx_seq_one_letter_code
_entity_poly.pdbx_strand_id
1 'polypeptide(L)'
;DDIILKSSSGKRYYFESDGKLASSKWITKKSAHYYAKSDGVLASGWLTVDGKKYYMNPSTCERESGWVTVDGEKYYLNSSTGALVTNQWIDDNHYVGEDGSLIPDYQNGVSFRWPLSSGYSYISSYFGNRESPGGIGSTNHKGIDIPAPTGTPIYAAASGTIVAMLSPAASGGAGYYTKINHDGKGLITEYMHQSKFNPNLSVGDKVKKGDIIGYVGSTGNSTGPHLHFGVMVNGVNQNPLNYVKRPS
;
A
#
# COMPACT_ATOMS: atom_id res chain seq x y z
N ASP A 1 -7.03 19.53 42.24
CA ASP A 1 -7.37 19.19 40.86
C ASP A 1 -6.12 19.19 40.02
N ASP A 2 -6.02 18.22 39.13
CA ASP A 2 -4.93 18.10 38.15
C ASP A 2 -4.97 19.27 37.13
N ILE A 3 -3.80 19.77 36.74
CA ILE A 3 -3.69 20.98 35.91
C ILE A 3 -2.59 20.83 34.86
N ILE A 4 -2.85 21.39 33.67
CA ILE A 4 -1.83 21.59 32.63
C ILE A 4 -1.40 23.06 32.64
N LEU A 5 -0.11 23.28 32.89
CA LEU A 5 0.50 24.60 32.85
C LEU A 5 1.36 24.78 31.59
N LYS A 6 1.33 25.99 31.02
CA LYS A 6 2.19 26.41 29.90
C LYS A 6 3.26 27.35 30.43
N SER A 7 4.53 27.03 30.18
CA SER A 7 5.66 27.91 30.53
C SER A 7 5.75 29.11 29.57
N SER A 8 6.57 30.08 29.93
CA SER A 8 6.90 31.24 29.06
C SER A 8 7.58 30.82 27.75
N SER A 9 8.29 29.69 27.75
CA SER A 9 8.88 29.08 26.54
C SER A 9 7.90 28.26 25.69
N GLY A 10 6.62 28.21 26.07
CA GLY A 10 5.58 27.48 25.34
C GLY A 10 5.46 26.01 25.67
N LYS A 11 6.36 25.43 26.47
CA LYS A 11 6.28 24.03 26.91
C LYS A 11 5.11 23.83 27.85
N ARG A 12 4.46 22.66 27.78
CA ARG A 12 3.35 22.28 28.65
C ARG A 12 3.76 21.19 29.62
N TYR A 13 3.22 21.24 30.82
CA TYR A 13 3.50 20.32 31.94
C TYR A 13 2.17 19.92 32.57
N TYR A 14 2.08 18.69 33.04
CA TYR A 14 0.92 18.19 33.78
C TYR A 14 1.30 17.95 35.23
N PHE A 15 0.54 18.55 36.12
CA PHE A 15 0.64 18.33 37.57
C PHE A 15 -0.56 17.51 38.04
N GLU A 16 -0.26 16.45 38.79
CA GLU A 16 -1.26 15.58 39.36
C GLU A 16 -2.01 16.29 40.50
N SER A 17 -3.11 15.71 40.99
CA SER A 17 -3.94 16.31 42.05
C SER A 17 -3.17 16.48 43.39
N ASP A 18 -2.09 15.73 43.59
CA ASP A 18 -1.18 15.86 44.72
C ASP A 18 -0.07 16.90 44.51
N GLY A 19 -0.09 17.61 43.40
CA GLY A 19 0.87 18.64 43.01
C GLY A 19 2.16 18.13 42.40
N LYS A 20 2.32 16.82 42.21
CA LYS A 20 3.53 16.27 41.56
C LYS A 20 3.51 16.43 40.06
N LEU A 21 4.69 16.70 39.51
CA LEU A 21 4.91 16.74 38.07
C LEU A 21 4.88 15.31 37.49
N ALA A 22 3.99 15.07 36.51
CA ALA A 22 3.98 13.82 35.79
C ALA A 22 5.24 13.66 34.92
N SER A 23 5.82 12.46 34.85
CA SER A 23 6.95 12.12 33.98
C SER A 23 6.90 10.68 33.52
N SER A 24 7.40 10.41 32.31
CA SER A 24 7.51 9.08 31.69
C SER A 24 6.21 8.26 31.72
N LYS A 25 5.06 8.91 31.48
CA LYS A 25 3.76 8.22 31.57
C LYS A 25 2.70 8.83 30.67
N TRP A 26 1.72 8.00 30.32
CA TRP A 26 0.46 8.45 29.72
C TRP A 26 -0.45 9.11 30.75
N ILE A 27 -1.16 10.13 30.32
CA ILE A 27 -2.09 10.90 31.12
C ILE A 27 -3.42 10.94 30.39
N THR A 28 -4.51 10.68 31.10
CA THR A 28 -5.86 10.88 30.58
C THR A 28 -6.52 11.99 31.41
N LYS A 29 -6.91 13.06 30.73
CA LYS A 29 -7.68 14.17 31.34
C LYS A 29 -8.94 14.40 30.55
N LYS A 30 -10.09 14.14 31.18
CA LYS A 30 -11.39 14.03 30.46
C LYS A 30 -11.28 12.98 29.36
N SER A 31 -11.50 13.36 28.10
CA SER A 31 -11.38 12.47 26.92
C SER A 31 -10.03 12.59 26.19
N ALA A 32 -9.17 13.54 26.59
CA ALA A 32 -7.89 13.77 25.95
C ALA A 32 -6.78 12.94 26.58
N HIS A 33 -5.82 12.51 25.76
CA HIS A 33 -4.66 11.74 26.17
C HIS A 33 -3.39 12.54 25.91
N TYR A 34 -2.46 12.51 26.84
CA TYR A 34 -1.17 13.19 26.77
C TYR A 34 -0.04 12.21 27.16
N TYR A 35 1.18 12.50 26.80
CA TYR A 35 2.35 11.78 27.29
C TYR A 35 3.36 12.76 27.91
N ALA A 36 3.66 12.58 29.18
CA ALA A 36 4.73 13.31 29.86
C ALA A 36 6.06 12.59 29.59
N LYS A 37 7.02 13.31 28.98
CA LYS A 37 8.40 12.80 28.80
C LYS A 37 9.13 12.71 30.12
N SER A 38 10.34 12.13 30.15
CA SER A 38 11.15 11.98 31.35
C SER A 38 11.51 13.32 32.03
N ASP A 39 11.56 14.41 31.26
CA ASP A 39 11.78 15.77 31.75
C ASP A 39 10.48 16.47 32.23
N GLY A 40 9.36 15.76 32.22
CA GLY A 40 8.03 16.27 32.58
C GLY A 40 7.33 17.08 31.51
N VAL A 41 7.99 17.38 30.38
CA VAL A 41 7.38 18.12 29.26
C VAL A 41 6.40 17.23 28.55
N LEU A 42 5.18 17.71 28.28
CA LEU A 42 4.22 17.01 27.45
C LEU A 42 4.74 16.90 26.01
N ALA A 43 4.67 15.69 25.46
CA ALA A 43 5.13 15.41 24.12
C ALA A 43 4.30 16.18 23.08
N SER A 44 4.94 16.59 22.00
CA SER A 44 4.33 17.20 20.80
C SER A 44 5.02 16.66 19.55
N GLY A 45 4.28 16.56 18.42
CA GLY A 45 4.77 15.92 17.21
C GLY A 45 4.84 14.39 17.33
N TRP A 46 5.66 13.75 16.51
CA TRP A 46 5.84 12.32 16.54
C TRP A 46 6.48 11.84 17.84
N LEU A 47 5.92 10.77 18.40
CA LEU A 47 6.35 10.14 19.65
C LEU A 47 6.35 8.62 19.50
N THR A 48 7.42 7.95 19.95
CA THR A 48 7.46 6.49 20.04
C THR A 48 7.47 6.08 21.50
N VAL A 49 6.51 5.23 21.89
CA VAL A 49 6.40 4.65 23.25
C VAL A 49 6.11 3.16 23.09
N ASP A 50 6.88 2.32 23.76
CA ASP A 50 6.75 0.85 23.77
C ASP A 50 6.66 0.26 22.32
N GLY A 51 7.52 0.77 21.42
CA GLY A 51 7.59 0.33 20.02
C GLY A 51 6.44 0.78 19.13
N LYS A 52 5.47 1.54 19.66
CA LYS A 52 4.37 2.11 18.88
C LYS A 52 4.59 3.60 18.66
N LYS A 53 4.27 4.08 17.46
CA LYS A 53 4.41 5.48 17.07
C LYS A 53 3.06 6.19 17.20
N TYR A 54 3.07 7.40 17.76
CA TYR A 54 1.91 8.25 18.00
C TYR A 54 2.18 9.65 17.47
N TYR A 55 1.13 10.43 17.22
CA TYR A 55 1.26 11.84 16.91
C TYR A 55 0.53 12.69 17.95
N MET A 56 1.28 13.60 18.54
CA MET A 56 0.81 14.52 19.57
C MET A 56 0.62 15.90 18.92
N ASN A 57 -0.57 16.48 19.03
CA ASN A 57 -0.88 17.78 18.45
C ASN A 57 0.17 18.82 18.88
N PRO A 58 0.85 19.51 17.94
CA PRO A 58 1.91 20.45 18.29
C PRO A 58 1.46 21.63 19.16
N SER A 59 0.17 22.02 19.06
CA SER A 59 -0.38 23.16 19.78
C SER A 59 -1.00 22.79 21.13
N THR A 60 -1.66 21.63 21.23
CA THR A 60 -2.38 21.21 22.45
C THR A 60 -1.64 20.14 23.23
N CYS A 61 -0.69 19.42 22.63
CA CYS A 61 -0.02 18.22 23.14
C CYS A 61 -0.97 17.02 23.32
N GLU A 62 -2.17 17.07 22.80
CA GLU A 62 -3.12 15.95 22.82
C GLU A 62 -2.74 14.89 21.81
N ARG A 63 -2.93 13.61 22.17
CA ARG A 63 -2.78 12.50 21.24
C ARG A 63 -3.84 12.57 20.16
N GLU A 64 -3.41 12.61 18.92
CA GLU A 64 -4.30 12.56 17.77
C GLU A 64 -4.79 11.12 17.48
N SER A 65 -5.89 11.02 16.74
CA SER A 65 -6.45 9.76 16.23
C SER A 65 -7.19 10.01 14.91
N GLY A 66 -7.38 8.97 14.10
CA GLY A 66 -7.93 9.10 12.76
C GLY A 66 -6.90 9.68 11.77
N TRP A 67 -7.38 10.37 10.74
CA TRP A 67 -6.52 10.98 9.73
C TRP A 67 -5.86 12.26 10.23
N VAL A 68 -4.54 12.34 10.06
CA VAL A 68 -3.72 13.53 10.34
C VAL A 68 -2.85 13.87 9.14
N THR A 69 -2.55 15.16 8.95
CA THR A 69 -1.58 15.61 7.93
C THR A 69 -0.37 16.19 8.64
N VAL A 70 0.80 15.66 8.33
CA VAL A 70 2.07 16.09 8.91
C VAL A 70 3.07 16.31 7.78
N ASP A 71 3.62 17.50 7.70
CA ASP A 71 4.60 17.91 6.66
C ASP A 71 4.11 17.63 5.22
N GLY A 72 2.79 17.76 4.98
CA GLY A 72 2.16 17.53 3.68
C GLY A 72 1.77 16.08 3.39
N GLU A 73 2.22 15.12 4.18
CA GLU A 73 1.85 13.71 4.07
C GLU A 73 0.68 13.36 5.00
N LYS A 74 -0.19 12.46 4.56
CA LYS A 74 -1.36 12.00 5.32
C LYS A 74 -1.07 10.67 6.01
N TYR A 75 -1.41 10.56 7.29
CA TYR A 75 -1.23 9.36 8.11
C TYR A 75 -2.53 8.96 8.77
N TYR A 76 -2.70 7.68 9.09
CA TYR A 76 -3.83 7.21 9.87
C TYR A 76 -3.38 6.69 11.23
N LEU A 77 -3.96 7.25 12.28
CA LEU A 77 -3.77 6.83 13.65
C LEU A 77 -5.00 6.04 14.10
N ASN A 78 -4.81 4.85 14.64
CA ASN A 78 -5.91 4.00 15.09
C ASN A 78 -6.88 4.78 15.99
N SER A 79 -8.15 4.75 15.68
CA SER A 79 -9.18 5.58 16.32
C SER A 79 -9.31 5.33 17.83
N SER A 80 -9.02 4.11 18.29
CA SER A 80 -9.11 3.74 19.71
C SER A 80 -7.79 3.95 20.44
N THR A 81 -6.68 3.52 19.85
CA THR A 81 -5.37 3.52 20.52
C THR A 81 -4.53 4.74 20.21
N GLY A 82 -4.79 5.46 19.13
CA GLY A 82 -3.97 6.55 18.58
C GLY A 82 -2.63 6.10 17.97
N ALA A 83 -2.35 4.80 17.92
CA ALA A 83 -1.11 4.30 17.33
C ALA A 83 -1.12 4.42 15.80
N LEU A 84 0.03 4.78 15.21
CA LEU A 84 0.21 4.82 13.77
C LEU A 84 -0.11 3.45 13.15
N VAL A 85 -0.91 3.47 12.12
CA VAL A 85 -1.24 2.29 11.32
C VAL A 85 -0.33 2.22 10.11
N THR A 86 0.19 1.03 9.79
CA THR A 86 1.11 0.81 8.68
C THR A 86 0.73 -0.43 7.88
N ASN A 87 1.09 -0.47 6.61
CA ASN A 87 0.94 -1.62 5.70
C ASN A 87 -0.46 -2.23 5.66
N GLN A 88 -1.51 -1.40 5.67
CA GLN A 88 -2.87 -1.94 5.57
C GLN A 88 -3.88 -0.95 5.00
N TRP A 89 -5.01 -1.49 4.57
CA TRP A 89 -6.20 -0.71 4.23
C TRP A 89 -6.85 -0.14 5.51
N ILE A 90 -7.17 1.15 5.45
CA ILE A 90 -7.92 1.83 6.50
C ILE A 90 -9.42 1.70 6.23
N ASP A 91 -9.77 1.79 4.97
CA ASP A 91 -11.11 1.61 4.42
C ASP A 91 -11.00 1.16 2.96
N ASP A 92 -12.13 1.05 2.24
CA ASP A 92 -12.17 0.56 0.85
C ASP A 92 -11.37 1.42 -0.16
N ASN A 93 -10.92 2.62 0.24
CA ASN A 93 -10.30 3.59 -0.66
C ASN A 93 -8.92 4.09 -0.20
N HIS A 94 -8.51 3.78 1.03
CA HIS A 94 -7.30 4.35 1.63
C HIS A 94 -6.36 3.27 2.15
N TYR A 95 -5.20 3.14 1.54
CA TYR A 95 -4.11 2.28 1.99
C TYR A 95 -2.97 3.11 2.54
N VAL A 96 -2.42 2.71 3.68
CA VAL A 96 -1.20 3.30 4.25
C VAL A 96 -0.01 2.35 4.09
N GLY A 97 1.14 2.91 3.71
CA GLY A 97 2.37 2.19 3.45
C GLY A 97 3.13 1.77 4.70
N GLU A 98 4.35 1.29 4.51
CA GLU A 98 5.23 0.82 5.59
C GLU A 98 5.58 1.93 6.59
N ASP A 99 5.75 3.16 6.10
CA ASP A 99 6.00 4.34 6.91
C ASP A 99 4.74 4.94 7.55
N GLY A 100 3.56 4.36 7.23
CA GLY A 100 2.24 4.80 7.67
C GLY A 100 1.65 5.94 6.84
N SER A 101 2.37 6.46 5.83
CA SER A 101 1.83 7.48 4.95
C SER A 101 0.78 6.91 4.01
N LEU A 102 -0.23 7.73 3.69
CA LEU A 102 -1.23 7.38 2.69
C LEU A 102 -0.56 7.29 1.31
N ILE A 103 -0.80 6.20 0.60
CA ILE A 103 -0.36 6.05 -0.79
C ILE A 103 -1.41 6.70 -1.70
N PRO A 104 -1.09 7.80 -2.39
CA PRO A 104 -2.09 8.65 -3.06
C PRO A 104 -2.96 7.95 -4.11
N ASP A 105 -2.41 6.97 -4.84
CA ASP A 105 -3.15 6.25 -5.87
C ASP A 105 -4.23 5.31 -5.31
N TYR A 106 -4.22 5.07 -4.00
CA TYR A 106 -5.31 4.41 -3.30
C TYR A 106 -6.43 5.39 -2.91
N GLN A 107 -6.15 6.73 -2.90
CA GLN A 107 -7.08 7.76 -2.39
C GLN A 107 -8.38 7.89 -3.14
N ASN A 108 -8.44 7.50 -4.42
CA ASN A 108 -9.55 7.91 -5.28
C ASN A 108 -10.53 6.79 -5.64
N GLY A 109 -10.48 5.61 -4.99
CA GLY A 109 -11.23 4.48 -5.55
C GLY A 109 -10.96 4.36 -7.07
N VAL A 110 -9.90 5.03 -7.56
CA VAL A 110 -9.38 4.86 -8.89
C VAL A 110 -8.69 3.56 -8.85
N SER A 111 -9.53 2.76 -8.71
CA SER A 111 -9.48 1.48 -9.25
C SER A 111 -8.52 1.49 -10.40
N PHE A 112 -7.49 0.74 -10.25
CA PHE A 112 -6.85 0.18 -11.40
C PHE A 112 -7.96 -0.35 -12.33
N ARG A 113 -7.84 -0.13 -13.62
CA ARG A 113 -8.71 -0.83 -14.54
C ARG A 113 -8.37 -2.32 -14.57
N TRP A 114 -9.33 -3.14 -14.90
CA TRP A 114 -9.08 -4.53 -15.27
C TRP A 114 -8.06 -4.60 -16.43
N PRO A 115 -7.02 -5.45 -16.35
CA PRO A 115 -5.88 -5.41 -17.28
C PRO A 115 -6.17 -5.98 -18.67
N LEU A 116 -7.33 -6.59 -18.88
CA LEU A 116 -7.80 -7.07 -20.18
C LEU A 116 -9.09 -6.34 -20.62
N SER A 117 -9.63 -6.65 -21.79
CA SER A 117 -10.98 -6.21 -22.16
C SER A 117 -12.03 -6.90 -21.29
N SER A 118 -13.23 -6.29 -21.17
CA SER A 118 -14.30 -6.77 -20.30
C SER A 118 -14.79 -8.18 -20.65
N GLY A 119 -14.63 -8.62 -21.89
CA GLY A 119 -14.97 -9.98 -22.31
C GLY A 119 -14.09 -11.09 -21.66
N TYR A 120 -12.98 -10.73 -21.05
CA TYR A 120 -12.07 -11.65 -20.34
C TYR A 120 -12.11 -11.35 -18.85
N SER A 121 -13.20 -11.70 -18.18
CA SER A 121 -13.42 -11.45 -16.76
C SER A 121 -13.33 -12.71 -15.89
N TYR A 122 -13.26 -13.89 -16.48
CA TYR A 122 -13.10 -15.16 -15.75
C TYR A 122 -11.71 -15.25 -15.11
N ILE A 123 -11.65 -15.70 -13.85
CA ILE A 123 -10.41 -15.97 -13.14
C ILE A 123 -10.29 -17.48 -12.96
N SER A 124 -9.26 -18.07 -13.54
CA SER A 124 -8.99 -19.51 -13.40
C SER A 124 -8.21 -19.86 -12.14
N SER A 125 -7.47 -18.89 -11.57
CA SER A 125 -6.74 -19.07 -10.33
C SER A 125 -6.64 -17.77 -9.54
N TYR A 126 -7.00 -17.85 -8.26
CA TYR A 126 -7.02 -16.72 -7.33
C TYR A 126 -5.72 -16.57 -6.57
N PHE A 127 -5.50 -15.40 -6.00
CA PHE A 127 -4.40 -15.09 -5.10
C PHE A 127 -4.42 -15.96 -3.83
N GLY A 128 -3.26 -16.39 -3.38
CA GLY A 128 -3.09 -17.14 -2.13
C GLY A 128 -2.77 -18.63 -2.34
N ASN A 129 -3.08 -19.43 -1.35
CA ASN A 129 -2.76 -20.86 -1.37
C ASN A 129 -3.63 -21.62 -2.38
N ARG A 130 -2.99 -22.43 -3.21
CA ARG A 130 -3.64 -23.30 -4.21
C ARG A 130 -2.85 -24.59 -4.40
N GLU A 131 -3.45 -25.58 -5.07
CA GLU A 131 -2.70 -26.71 -5.61
C GLU A 131 -1.80 -26.23 -6.77
N SER A 132 -0.64 -26.86 -6.95
CA SER A 132 0.27 -26.50 -8.04
C SER A 132 -0.36 -26.86 -9.39
N PRO A 133 -0.65 -25.90 -10.29
CA PRO A 133 -1.18 -26.19 -11.60
C PRO A 133 -0.21 -27.04 -12.43
N GLY A 134 -0.63 -28.27 -12.78
CA GLY A 134 0.20 -29.20 -13.57
C GLY A 134 1.56 -29.53 -12.97
N GLY A 135 1.77 -29.30 -11.68
CA GLY A 135 3.05 -29.52 -11.00
C GLY A 135 4.14 -28.49 -11.31
N ILE A 136 3.88 -27.47 -12.11
CA ILE A 136 4.85 -26.44 -12.52
C ILE A 136 4.61 -25.05 -11.91
N GLY A 137 3.42 -24.80 -11.39
CA GLY A 137 3.05 -23.54 -10.79
C GLY A 137 3.30 -23.51 -9.27
N SER A 138 3.39 -22.30 -8.70
CA SER A 138 3.53 -22.12 -7.26
C SER A 138 2.25 -22.50 -6.50
N THR A 139 2.41 -23.11 -5.32
CA THR A 139 1.33 -23.36 -4.35
C THR A 139 0.91 -22.10 -3.59
N ASN A 140 1.75 -21.06 -3.61
CA ASN A 140 1.43 -19.73 -3.08
C ASN A 140 1.35 -18.74 -4.25
N HIS A 141 0.14 -18.56 -4.77
CA HIS A 141 -0.11 -17.74 -5.95
C HIS A 141 -0.08 -16.24 -5.61
N LYS A 142 0.82 -15.51 -6.25
CA LYS A 142 1.09 -14.09 -5.94
C LYS A 142 0.34 -13.09 -6.83
N GLY A 143 -0.69 -13.56 -7.52
CA GLY A 143 -1.53 -12.76 -8.41
C GLY A 143 -2.86 -13.45 -8.67
N ILE A 144 -3.50 -13.09 -9.78
CA ILE A 144 -4.66 -13.79 -10.34
C ILE A 144 -4.35 -14.19 -11.78
N ASP A 145 -4.86 -15.35 -12.21
CA ASP A 145 -4.69 -15.83 -13.57
C ASP A 145 -6.00 -15.62 -14.36
N ILE A 146 -5.91 -14.90 -15.46
CA ILE A 146 -7.04 -14.51 -16.31
C ILE A 146 -6.85 -15.15 -17.70
N PRO A 147 -7.54 -16.25 -18.00
CA PRO A 147 -7.46 -16.90 -19.31
C PRO A 147 -7.91 -15.98 -20.45
N ALA A 148 -7.12 -15.92 -21.49
CA ALA A 148 -7.44 -15.21 -22.71
C ALA A 148 -6.59 -15.76 -23.88
N PRO A 149 -7.05 -15.71 -25.14
CA PRO A 149 -6.28 -16.17 -26.29
C PRO A 149 -4.93 -15.47 -26.42
N THR A 150 -3.92 -16.20 -26.89
CA THR A 150 -2.64 -15.60 -27.26
C THR A 150 -2.82 -14.43 -28.22
N GLY A 151 -2.14 -13.32 -27.94
CA GLY A 151 -2.26 -12.08 -28.72
C GLY A 151 -3.33 -11.11 -28.25
N THR A 152 -4.14 -11.47 -27.23
CA THR A 152 -5.09 -10.53 -26.60
C THR A 152 -4.31 -9.35 -25.99
N PRO A 153 -4.68 -8.09 -26.27
CA PRO A 153 -4.01 -6.92 -25.70
C PRO A 153 -4.06 -6.89 -24.17
N ILE A 154 -2.93 -6.61 -23.54
CA ILE A 154 -2.79 -6.35 -22.11
C ILE A 154 -2.66 -4.84 -21.93
N TYR A 155 -3.45 -4.30 -21.02
CA TYR A 155 -3.50 -2.87 -20.75
C TYR A 155 -2.85 -2.54 -19.40
N ALA A 156 -2.15 -1.40 -19.34
CA ALA A 156 -1.69 -0.83 -18.07
C ALA A 156 -2.88 -0.60 -17.14
N ALA A 157 -2.88 -1.24 -15.99
CA ALA A 157 -3.99 -1.14 -15.04
C ALA A 157 -4.14 0.27 -14.46
N ALA A 158 -3.04 1.02 -14.31
CA ALA A 158 -3.00 2.43 -13.95
C ALA A 158 -1.85 3.15 -14.67
N SER A 159 -1.84 4.48 -14.65
CA SER A 159 -0.72 5.27 -15.16
C SER A 159 0.53 5.05 -14.30
N GLY A 160 1.71 5.06 -14.90
CA GLY A 160 2.96 4.84 -14.17
C GLY A 160 4.17 4.81 -15.09
N THR A 161 5.28 4.32 -14.55
CA THR A 161 6.55 4.16 -15.27
C THR A 161 6.90 2.68 -15.37
N ILE A 162 7.27 2.20 -16.55
CA ILE A 162 7.76 0.84 -16.74
C ILE A 162 9.11 0.69 -16.03
N VAL A 163 9.19 -0.19 -15.04
CA VAL A 163 10.41 -0.42 -14.26
C VAL A 163 11.11 -1.74 -14.59
N ALA A 164 10.42 -2.64 -15.30
CA ALA A 164 11.02 -3.85 -15.83
C ALA A 164 10.28 -4.37 -17.06
N MET A 165 11.03 -4.88 -18.03
CA MET A 165 10.58 -5.69 -19.16
C MET A 165 11.57 -6.84 -19.32
N LEU A 166 11.23 -8.03 -18.84
CA LEU A 166 12.12 -9.18 -18.78
C LEU A 166 11.72 -10.22 -19.84
N SER A 167 12.70 -10.72 -20.58
CA SER A 167 12.51 -11.86 -21.50
C SER A 167 12.34 -13.17 -20.70
N PRO A 168 11.82 -14.24 -21.33
CA PRO A 168 11.70 -15.55 -20.67
C PRO A 168 12.99 -16.07 -20.06
N ALA A 169 14.14 -15.82 -20.70
CA ALA A 169 15.44 -16.23 -20.19
C ALA A 169 15.86 -15.48 -18.91
N ALA A 170 15.40 -14.24 -18.72
CA ALA A 170 15.75 -13.38 -17.58
C ALA A 170 14.72 -13.38 -16.44
N SER A 171 13.55 -13.95 -16.66
CA SER A 171 12.40 -13.79 -15.75
C SER A 171 12.20 -14.92 -14.74
N GLY A 172 13.03 -15.97 -14.79
CA GLY A 172 12.94 -17.09 -13.83
C GLY A 172 11.61 -17.86 -13.87
N GLY A 173 10.98 -17.98 -15.06
CA GLY A 173 9.72 -18.71 -15.24
C GLY A 173 8.48 -17.82 -15.41
N ALA A 174 8.58 -16.51 -15.23
CA ALA A 174 7.46 -15.57 -15.47
C ALA A 174 7.18 -15.32 -16.98
N GLY A 175 8.03 -15.83 -17.87
CA GLY A 175 7.89 -15.60 -19.30
C GLY A 175 8.26 -14.16 -19.70
N TYR A 176 7.69 -13.63 -20.75
CA TYR A 176 7.74 -12.18 -20.98
C TYR A 176 6.98 -11.47 -19.86
N TYR A 177 7.65 -10.57 -19.19
CA TYR A 177 7.23 -10.00 -17.92
C TYR A 177 7.42 -8.49 -17.88
N THR A 178 6.35 -7.75 -17.62
CA THR A 178 6.37 -6.28 -17.46
C THR A 178 6.02 -5.91 -16.02
N LYS A 179 6.74 -4.92 -15.46
CA LYS A 179 6.40 -4.24 -14.20
C LYS A 179 6.18 -2.77 -14.44
N ILE A 180 5.13 -2.22 -13.82
CA ILE A 180 4.83 -0.79 -13.84
C ILE A 180 4.76 -0.29 -12.40
N ASN A 181 5.56 0.74 -12.09
CA ASN A 181 5.50 1.46 -10.83
C ASN A 181 4.56 2.66 -10.99
N HIS A 182 3.55 2.77 -10.13
CA HIS A 182 2.46 3.72 -10.27
C HIS A 182 2.61 5.00 -9.44
N ASP A 183 3.37 4.96 -8.36
CA ASP A 183 3.45 6.06 -7.37
C ASP A 183 4.88 6.50 -7.05
N GLY A 184 5.87 5.78 -7.56
CA GLY A 184 7.27 5.98 -7.17
C GLY A 184 7.59 5.51 -5.73
N LYS A 185 6.60 4.98 -5.00
CA LYS A 185 6.72 4.56 -3.59
C LYS A 185 6.55 3.05 -3.38
N GLY A 186 6.59 2.26 -4.46
CA GLY A 186 6.57 0.81 -4.37
C GLY A 186 5.23 0.13 -4.68
N LEU A 187 4.24 0.89 -5.18
CA LEU A 187 3.03 0.32 -5.75
C LEU A 187 3.31 -0.12 -7.19
N ILE A 188 3.36 -1.43 -7.40
CA ILE A 188 3.76 -2.04 -8.67
C ILE A 188 2.67 -2.98 -9.15
N THR A 189 2.36 -2.96 -10.45
CA THR A 189 1.63 -4.03 -11.13
C THR A 189 2.56 -4.91 -11.95
N GLU A 190 2.23 -6.18 -12.01
CA GLU A 190 3.01 -7.23 -12.65
C GLU A 190 2.15 -7.94 -13.70
N TYR A 191 2.73 -8.14 -14.88
CA TYR A 191 2.06 -8.75 -16.04
C TYR A 191 2.97 -9.82 -16.61
N MET A 192 2.63 -11.10 -16.41
CA MET A 192 3.49 -12.23 -16.80
C MET A 192 2.87 -13.08 -17.92
N HIS A 193 3.67 -14.02 -18.42
CA HIS A 193 3.34 -15.00 -19.45
C HIS A 193 2.96 -14.38 -20.79
N GLN A 194 3.37 -13.13 -21.07
CA GLN A 194 3.11 -12.46 -22.32
C GLN A 194 3.69 -13.21 -23.52
N SER A 195 3.09 -13.09 -24.68
CA SER A 195 3.66 -13.59 -25.95
C SER A 195 4.75 -12.65 -26.49
N LYS A 196 4.56 -11.35 -26.27
CA LYS A 196 5.49 -10.27 -26.65
C LYS A 196 5.14 -8.98 -25.92
N PHE A 197 6.10 -8.09 -25.82
CA PHE A 197 5.90 -6.70 -25.39
C PHE A 197 5.24 -5.85 -26.48
N ASN A 198 4.73 -4.69 -26.12
CA ASN A 198 4.48 -3.63 -27.08
C ASN A 198 5.83 -3.12 -27.63
N PRO A 199 6.08 -3.19 -28.95
CA PRO A 199 7.40 -2.86 -29.50
C PRO A 199 7.76 -1.36 -29.38
N ASN A 200 6.81 -0.50 -29.06
CA ASN A 200 7.02 0.93 -28.91
C ASN A 200 7.32 1.34 -27.47
N LEU A 201 7.48 0.39 -26.53
CA LEU A 201 7.72 0.64 -25.12
C LEU A 201 9.05 0.02 -24.66
N SER A 202 9.68 0.72 -23.72
CA SER A 202 10.94 0.37 -23.08
C SER A 202 10.89 0.63 -21.58
N VAL A 203 11.84 0.08 -20.84
CA VAL A 203 12.03 0.41 -19.41
C VAL A 203 12.34 1.91 -19.28
N GLY A 204 11.65 2.58 -18.37
CA GLY A 204 11.71 4.02 -18.13
C GLY A 204 10.58 4.80 -18.79
N ASP A 205 9.84 4.21 -19.73
CA ASP A 205 8.72 4.89 -20.39
C ASP A 205 7.54 5.09 -19.43
N LYS A 206 6.87 6.23 -19.59
CA LYS A 206 5.62 6.54 -18.91
C LYS A 206 4.45 6.00 -19.74
N VAL A 207 3.55 5.29 -19.06
CA VAL A 207 2.31 4.79 -19.66
C VAL A 207 1.11 5.39 -18.93
N LYS A 208 0.02 5.57 -19.67
CA LYS A 208 -1.29 5.97 -19.13
C LYS A 208 -2.12 4.73 -18.82
N LYS A 209 -3.01 4.83 -17.85
CA LYS A 209 -4.04 3.83 -17.60
C LYS A 209 -4.77 3.48 -18.90
N GLY A 210 -4.71 2.22 -19.30
CA GLY A 210 -5.34 1.72 -20.52
C GLY A 210 -4.43 1.67 -21.75
N ASP A 211 -3.19 2.10 -21.68
CA ASP A 211 -2.23 1.90 -22.76
C ASP A 211 -1.93 0.41 -22.92
N ILE A 212 -1.77 -0.05 -24.17
CA ILE A 212 -1.36 -1.43 -24.45
C ILE A 212 0.11 -1.59 -24.12
N ILE A 213 0.44 -2.50 -23.20
CA ILE A 213 1.80 -2.76 -22.73
C ILE A 213 2.41 -4.06 -23.25
N GLY A 214 1.58 -4.95 -23.77
CA GLY A 214 1.98 -6.24 -24.30
C GLY A 214 0.76 -7.07 -24.70
N TYR A 215 0.97 -8.37 -24.88
CA TYR A 215 -0.04 -9.28 -25.38
C TYR A 215 -0.01 -10.60 -24.63
N VAL A 216 -1.18 -11.16 -24.32
CA VAL A 216 -1.33 -12.45 -23.65
C VAL A 216 -0.58 -13.54 -24.41
N GLY A 217 0.01 -14.45 -23.68
CA GLY A 217 0.71 -15.62 -24.19
C GLY A 217 0.68 -16.79 -23.21
N SER A 218 1.65 -17.67 -23.35
CA SER A 218 1.86 -18.82 -22.46
C SER A 218 3.37 -19.08 -22.29
N THR A 219 4.16 -18.00 -22.20
CA THR A 219 5.62 -18.11 -22.06
C THR A 219 6.02 -18.33 -20.60
N GLY A 220 7.18 -18.94 -20.38
CA GLY A 220 7.64 -19.32 -19.04
C GLY A 220 6.88 -20.54 -18.48
N ASN A 221 6.72 -20.58 -17.16
CA ASN A 221 6.02 -21.66 -16.45
C ASN A 221 4.51 -21.47 -16.52
N SER A 222 3.91 -21.88 -17.62
CA SER A 222 2.49 -21.70 -17.93
C SER A 222 1.89 -22.98 -18.49
N THR A 223 0.65 -23.32 -18.10
CA THR A 223 -0.09 -24.49 -18.59
C THR A 223 -1.00 -24.18 -19.78
N GLY A 224 -1.12 -22.92 -20.17
CA GLY A 224 -1.95 -22.45 -21.28
C GLY A 224 -2.05 -20.94 -21.35
N PRO A 225 -2.63 -20.37 -22.43
CA PRO A 225 -2.69 -18.93 -22.61
C PRO A 225 -3.51 -18.21 -21.52
N HIS A 226 -2.86 -17.33 -20.76
CA HIS A 226 -3.46 -16.49 -19.75
C HIS A 226 -2.58 -15.28 -19.43
N LEU A 227 -3.16 -14.27 -18.81
CA LEU A 227 -2.43 -13.23 -18.11
C LEU A 227 -2.34 -13.60 -16.63
N HIS A 228 -1.12 -13.72 -16.08
CA HIS A 228 -0.92 -13.60 -14.66
C HIS A 228 -0.78 -12.13 -14.31
N PHE A 229 -1.70 -11.63 -13.49
CA PHE A 229 -1.73 -10.23 -13.02
C PHE A 229 -1.46 -10.17 -11.52
N GLY A 230 -0.40 -9.48 -11.15
CA GLY A 230 0.02 -9.26 -9.77
C GLY A 230 -0.05 -7.79 -9.35
N VAL A 231 -0.19 -7.57 -8.06
CA VAL A 231 -0.04 -6.26 -7.41
C VAL A 231 0.94 -6.42 -6.25
N MET A 232 1.89 -5.50 -6.16
CA MET A 232 2.90 -5.47 -5.12
C MET A 232 2.93 -4.10 -4.46
N VAL A 233 3.02 -4.08 -3.14
CA VAL A 233 3.18 -2.87 -2.34
C VAL A 233 4.42 -3.04 -1.47
N ASN A 234 5.40 -2.16 -1.62
CA ASN A 234 6.66 -2.19 -0.87
C ASN A 234 7.33 -3.58 -0.86
N GLY A 235 7.32 -4.27 -2.02
CA GLY A 235 7.90 -5.60 -2.16
C GLY A 235 7.01 -6.76 -1.71
N VAL A 236 5.82 -6.50 -1.16
CA VAL A 236 4.89 -7.53 -0.68
C VAL A 236 3.73 -7.69 -1.65
N ASN A 237 3.52 -8.92 -2.15
CA ASN A 237 2.41 -9.21 -3.05
C ASN A 237 1.06 -9.10 -2.31
N GLN A 238 0.11 -8.46 -2.98
CA GLN A 238 -1.25 -8.21 -2.49
C GLN A 238 -2.26 -8.92 -3.38
N ASN A 239 -3.46 -9.19 -2.85
CA ASN A 239 -4.55 -9.71 -3.66
C ASN A 239 -5.00 -8.66 -4.69
N PRO A 240 -4.83 -8.90 -6.01
CA PRO A 240 -5.18 -7.92 -7.03
C PRO A 240 -6.64 -7.46 -7.00
N LEU A 241 -7.55 -8.29 -6.50
CA LEU A 241 -8.98 -7.95 -6.42
C LEU A 241 -9.30 -6.86 -5.38
N ASN A 242 -8.34 -6.52 -4.53
CA ASN A 242 -8.45 -5.33 -3.67
C ASN A 242 -8.21 -4.02 -4.44
N TYR A 243 -7.66 -4.10 -5.67
CA TYR A 243 -7.23 -2.95 -6.49
C TYR A 243 -8.05 -2.82 -7.78
N VAL A 244 -8.38 -3.94 -8.43
CA VAL A 244 -9.11 -3.95 -9.70
C VAL A 244 -10.52 -4.50 -9.49
N LYS A 245 -11.51 -3.79 -10.05
CA LYS A 245 -12.87 -4.31 -10.11
C LYS A 245 -12.99 -5.27 -11.31
N ARG A 246 -13.37 -6.52 -11.01
CA ARG A 246 -13.69 -7.51 -12.04
C ARG A 246 -14.89 -7.01 -12.87
N PRO A 247 -14.83 -7.02 -14.21
CA PRO A 247 -15.99 -6.73 -15.05
C PRO A 247 -17.13 -7.72 -14.81
N SER A 248 -18.34 -7.20 -14.81
CA SER A 248 -19.59 -7.99 -14.69
C SER A 248 -19.90 -8.72 -15.99
#